data_a2333fc5e910566d02107d6178e1621b
#
_entry.id   a2333fc5e910566d02107d6178e1621b
#
_cell.length_a   1.000
_cell.length_b   1.000
_cell.length_c   1.000
_cell.angle_alpha   90.00
_cell.angle_beta   90.00
_cell.angle_gamma   90.00
#
_symmetry.space_group_name_H-M   'P 1'
#
loop_
_entity.id
_entity.type
_entity.pdbx_description
1 polymer ?
#
loop_
_entity_poly.entity_id
_entity_poly.type
_entity_poly.pdbx_seq_one_letter_code
_entity_poly.pdbx_strand_id
1 'polypeptide(L)'
;MSEGCAIKLLVSVINDVEAVEAVKGGAHIIDVKNPNEGSLGANFPRIIRRVREVVPKSIEVSATIGDLPNLPGTASLAALGAAFSGADYVKAGLFGVKNASETLYLLREVCKAVKDFNPNLKVIAGGYADYKDIGSINPLKLPEIAYAAGADGVIVDIKVKGVKRKIYDLLNVAELKKFVEDAHRLNLTGAIAGSLGKEDIPLVYSLGADIIGVRGSICSGGDRLNGTVRAEMVREFVNEIRRLTGDNVCANRPFTR
;
A
#
# COMPACT_ATOMS: atom_id res chain seq x y z
N MET A 1 11.67 18.20 18.83
CA MET A 1 10.43 17.44 18.61
C MET A 1 10.07 17.66 17.14
N SER A 2 10.22 16.65 16.28
CA SER A 2 9.86 16.75 14.86
C SER A 2 8.35 16.95 14.78
N GLU A 3 7.89 18.00 14.11
CA GLU A 3 6.47 18.17 13.78
C GLU A 3 5.97 16.88 13.14
N GLY A 4 5.04 16.20 13.82
CA GLY A 4 4.53 14.90 13.40
C GLY A 4 3.83 15.03 12.06
N CYS A 5 4.41 14.40 11.04
CA CYS A 5 3.77 14.30 9.73
C CYS A 5 2.48 13.48 9.86
N ALA A 6 1.35 13.99 9.33
CA ALA A 6 0.08 13.29 9.41
C ALA A 6 0.12 11.99 8.61
N ILE A 7 -0.32 10.90 9.23
CA ILE A 7 -0.47 9.60 8.55
C ILE A 7 -1.60 9.66 7.52
N LYS A 8 -1.38 9.15 6.30
CA LYS A 8 -2.39 9.05 5.25
C LYS A 8 -3.20 7.74 5.39
N LEU A 9 -4.52 7.84 5.20
CA LEU A 9 -5.40 6.68 5.09
C LEU A 9 -5.46 6.21 3.63
N LEU A 10 -4.99 5.01 3.35
CA LEU A 10 -5.13 4.31 2.09
C LEU A 10 -6.30 3.33 2.18
N VAL A 11 -7.30 3.53 1.35
CA VAL A 11 -8.52 2.71 1.28
C VAL A 11 -8.49 1.83 0.03
N SER A 12 -8.48 0.50 0.24
CA SER A 12 -8.51 -0.43 -0.88
C SER A 12 -9.93 -0.67 -1.38
N VAL A 13 -10.12 -0.52 -2.69
CA VAL A 13 -11.40 -0.62 -3.41
C VAL A 13 -11.31 -1.62 -4.57
N ILE A 14 -12.45 -2.22 -4.96
CA ILE A 14 -12.53 -3.17 -6.07
C ILE A 14 -13.12 -2.57 -7.34
N ASN A 15 -13.78 -1.41 -7.25
CA ASN A 15 -14.44 -0.74 -8.36
C ASN A 15 -14.64 0.76 -8.09
N ASP A 16 -15.20 1.44 -9.06
CA ASP A 16 -15.54 2.86 -9.04
C ASP A 16 -16.62 3.22 -8.01
N VAL A 17 -17.59 2.35 -7.77
CA VAL A 17 -18.64 2.57 -6.75
C VAL A 17 -18.02 2.65 -5.34
N GLU A 18 -17.15 1.69 -4.99
CA GLU A 18 -16.41 1.72 -3.72
C GLU A 18 -15.44 2.91 -3.64
N ALA A 19 -14.85 3.31 -4.77
CA ALA A 19 -13.97 4.48 -4.81
C ALA A 19 -14.72 5.77 -4.46
N VAL A 20 -15.94 5.95 -4.97
CA VAL A 20 -16.79 7.09 -4.62
C VAL A 20 -17.13 7.11 -3.12
N GLU A 21 -17.46 5.96 -2.54
CA GLU A 21 -17.72 5.85 -1.10
C GLU A 21 -16.46 6.18 -0.27
N ALA A 22 -15.30 5.68 -0.68
CA ALA A 22 -14.03 5.99 -0.02
C ALA A 22 -13.69 7.49 -0.08
N VAL A 23 -13.91 8.15 -1.22
CA VAL A 23 -13.73 9.60 -1.40
C VAL A 23 -14.69 10.37 -0.50
N LYS A 24 -15.99 10.02 -0.46
CA LYS A 24 -17.00 10.63 0.43
C LYS A 24 -16.64 10.48 1.92
N GLY A 25 -15.98 9.40 2.27
CA GLY A 25 -15.47 9.15 3.62
C GLY A 25 -14.22 9.95 3.99
N GLY A 26 -13.54 10.56 2.99
CA GLY A 26 -12.35 11.37 3.18
C GLY A 26 -11.04 10.57 3.09
N ALA A 27 -11.01 9.45 2.38
CA ALA A 27 -9.78 8.70 2.13
C ALA A 27 -8.71 9.60 1.47
N HIS A 28 -7.44 9.43 1.88
CA HIS A 28 -6.34 10.22 1.34
C HIS A 28 -5.73 9.59 0.07
N ILE A 29 -5.79 8.25 -0.04
CA ILE A 29 -5.32 7.48 -1.20
C ILE A 29 -6.36 6.41 -1.51
N ILE A 30 -6.76 6.29 -2.77
CA ILE A 30 -7.65 5.22 -3.25
C ILE A 30 -6.79 4.12 -3.87
N ASP A 31 -6.92 2.89 -3.36
CA ASP A 31 -6.07 1.78 -3.75
C ASP A 31 -6.88 0.70 -4.49
N VAL A 32 -6.67 0.63 -5.81
CA VAL A 32 -7.39 -0.32 -6.66
C VAL A 32 -6.76 -1.70 -6.57
N LYS A 33 -7.51 -2.68 -6.04
CA LYS A 33 -7.07 -4.07 -5.99
C LYS A 33 -8.20 -5.08 -6.18
N ASN A 34 -7.84 -6.32 -6.46
CA ASN A 34 -8.76 -7.45 -6.52
C ASN A 34 -8.46 -8.44 -5.37
N PRO A 35 -9.23 -8.43 -4.28
CA PRO A 35 -8.99 -9.31 -3.15
C PRO A 35 -9.20 -10.80 -3.47
N ASN A 36 -9.87 -11.15 -4.57
CA ASN A 36 -10.04 -12.53 -5.03
C ASN A 36 -8.75 -13.11 -5.62
N GLU A 37 -7.84 -12.26 -6.11
CA GLU A 37 -6.53 -12.67 -6.63
C GLU A 37 -5.42 -12.63 -5.56
N GLY A 38 -5.72 -12.11 -4.37
CA GLY A 38 -4.74 -12.12 -3.28
C GLY A 38 -4.77 -10.89 -2.38
N SER A 39 -3.74 -10.76 -1.55
CA SER A 39 -3.62 -9.61 -0.63
C SER A 39 -3.33 -8.32 -1.39
N LEU A 40 -2.42 -8.38 -2.36
CA LEU A 40 -2.11 -7.30 -3.30
C LEU A 40 -2.54 -7.71 -4.73
N GLY A 41 -3.65 -8.44 -4.84
CA GLY A 41 -4.18 -8.96 -6.11
C GLY A 41 -4.44 -7.85 -7.13
N ALA A 42 -4.05 -8.08 -8.38
CA ALA A 42 -4.22 -7.13 -9.47
C ALA A 42 -5.69 -6.94 -9.86
N ASN A 43 -6.05 -5.73 -10.25
CA ASN A 43 -7.35 -5.48 -10.87
C ASN A 43 -7.18 -5.18 -12.36
N PHE A 44 -8.26 -5.29 -13.10
CA PHE A 44 -8.24 -5.07 -14.55
C PHE A 44 -7.91 -3.61 -14.89
N PRO A 45 -7.13 -3.35 -15.95
CA PRO A 45 -6.81 -1.98 -16.41
C PRO A 45 -8.04 -1.08 -16.58
N ARG A 46 -9.14 -1.63 -17.11
CA ARG A 46 -10.43 -0.91 -17.27
C ARG A 46 -11.01 -0.44 -15.93
N ILE A 47 -10.81 -1.21 -14.85
CA ILE A 47 -11.29 -0.83 -13.51
C ILE A 47 -10.41 0.27 -12.92
N ILE A 48 -9.09 0.16 -13.06
CA ILE A 48 -8.16 1.22 -12.62
C ILE A 48 -8.53 2.54 -13.31
N ARG A 49 -8.79 2.52 -14.61
CA ARG A 49 -9.20 3.70 -15.38
C ARG A 49 -10.50 4.29 -14.88
N ARG A 50 -11.56 3.47 -14.69
CA ARG A 50 -12.84 3.94 -14.13
C ARG A 50 -12.70 4.56 -12.76
N VAL A 51 -11.91 3.95 -11.88
CA VAL A 51 -11.61 4.52 -10.56
C VAL A 51 -10.91 5.87 -10.71
N ARG A 52 -9.89 5.99 -11.58
CA ARG A 52 -9.21 7.28 -11.81
C ARG A 52 -10.16 8.37 -12.36
N GLU A 53 -11.14 7.99 -13.18
CA GLU A 53 -12.14 8.91 -13.74
C GLU A 53 -13.07 9.51 -12.67
N VAL A 54 -13.47 8.72 -11.67
CA VAL A 54 -14.40 9.17 -10.60
C VAL A 54 -13.70 9.78 -9.39
N VAL A 55 -12.39 9.50 -9.20
CA VAL A 55 -11.61 10.05 -8.08
C VAL A 55 -11.10 11.45 -8.45
N PRO A 56 -11.32 12.49 -7.59
CA PRO A 56 -10.78 13.82 -7.83
C PRO A 56 -9.25 13.82 -8.05
N LYS A 57 -8.75 14.71 -8.90
CA LYS A 57 -7.30 14.82 -9.21
C LYS A 57 -6.43 15.16 -8.00
N SER A 58 -7.00 15.74 -6.96
CA SER A 58 -6.33 16.03 -5.69
C SER A 58 -6.12 14.79 -4.81
N ILE A 59 -6.75 13.65 -5.14
CA ILE A 59 -6.61 12.39 -4.41
C ILE A 59 -5.81 11.41 -5.27
N GLU A 60 -4.75 10.85 -4.71
CA GLU A 60 -3.87 9.92 -5.38
C GLU A 60 -4.55 8.55 -5.55
N VAL A 61 -4.34 7.91 -6.71
CA VAL A 61 -4.80 6.55 -7.00
C VAL A 61 -3.61 5.60 -7.02
N SER A 62 -3.67 4.59 -6.19
CA SER A 62 -2.74 3.46 -6.16
C SER A 62 -3.37 2.26 -6.88
N ALA A 63 -2.57 1.45 -7.56
CA ALA A 63 -3.02 0.17 -8.09
C ALA A 63 -2.03 -0.95 -7.78
N THR A 64 -2.55 -2.11 -7.35
CA THR A 64 -1.76 -3.32 -7.17
C THR A 64 -1.62 -4.08 -8.47
N ILE A 65 -0.44 -4.66 -8.72
CA ILE A 65 -0.16 -5.45 -9.92
C ILE A 65 -0.06 -6.96 -9.66
N GLY A 66 -0.43 -7.37 -8.45
CA GLY A 66 -0.53 -8.77 -8.06
C GLY A 66 0.47 -9.18 -6.98
N ASP A 67 0.19 -10.34 -6.40
CA ASP A 67 1.13 -11.10 -5.58
C ASP A 67 2.05 -11.87 -6.55
N LEU A 68 3.09 -11.20 -7.03
CA LEU A 68 3.86 -11.60 -8.20
C LEU A 68 4.68 -12.88 -7.99
N PRO A 69 4.63 -13.83 -8.93
CA PRO A 69 5.69 -14.83 -9.04
C PRO A 69 7.00 -14.18 -9.51
N ASN A 70 8.13 -14.90 -9.42
CA ASN A 70 9.40 -14.40 -9.92
C ASN A 70 9.46 -14.44 -11.45
N LEU A 71 8.67 -13.57 -12.09
CA LEU A 71 8.57 -13.39 -13.54
C LEU A 71 8.72 -11.88 -13.89
N PRO A 72 9.95 -11.36 -13.94
CA PRO A 72 10.20 -9.91 -14.07
C PRO A 72 9.57 -9.28 -15.32
N GLY A 73 9.60 -9.96 -16.47
CA GLY A 73 8.97 -9.48 -17.70
C GLY A 73 7.44 -9.34 -17.56
N THR A 74 6.77 -10.35 -16.97
CA THR A 74 5.33 -10.28 -16.70
C THR A 74 5.00 -9.18 -15.70
N ALA A 75 5.81 -9.03 -14.65
CA ALA A 75 5.66 -7.97 -13.66
C ALA A 75 5.78 -6.57 -14.29
N SER A 76 6.77 -6.39 -15.19
CA SER A 76 6.97 -5.14 -15.93
C SER A 76 5.78 -4.78 -16.81
N LEU A 77 5.21 -5.75 -17.54
CA LEU A 77 4.03 -5.54 -18.36
C LEU A 77 2.79 -5.18 -17.50
N ALA A 78 2.61 -5.85 -16.36
CA ALA A 78 1.53 -5.53 -15.42
C ALA A 78 1.71 -4.11 -14.85
N ALA A 79 2.93 -3.73 -14.49
CA ALA A 79 3.26 -2.41 -13.95
C ALA A 79 2.97 -1.29 -14.97
N LEU A 80 3.40 -1.48 -16.21
CA LEU A 80 3.11 -0.56 -17.30
C LEU A 80 1.60 -0.44 -17.54
N GLY A 81 0.87 -1.57 -17.50
CA GLY A 81 -0.59 -1.59 -17.65
C GLY A 81 -1.30 -0.78 -16.56
N ALA A 82 -0.87 -0.89 -15.31
CA ALA A 82 -1.42 -0.10 -14.19
C ALA A 82 -1.10 1.39 -14.34
N ALA A 83 0.15 1.73 -14.66
CA ALA A 83 0.63 3.09 -14.90
C ALA A 83 -0.15 3.77 -16.04
N PHE A 84 -0.27 3.10 -17.20
CA PHE A 84 -1.04 3.59 -18.35
C PHE A 84 -2.53 3.78 -18.05
N SER A 85 -3.06 3.02 -17.10
CA SER A 85 -4.47 3.11 -16.67
C SER A 85 -4.76 4.27 -15.72
N GLY A 86 -3.75 5.07 -15.37
CA GLY A 86 -3.90 6.30 -14.60
C GLY A 86 -3.63 6.15 -13.09
N ALA A 87 -2.91 5.11 -12.67
CA ALA A 87 -2.41 5.00 -11.30
C ALA A 87 -1.26 5.98 -11.07
N ASP A 88 -1.29 6.68 -9.93
CA ASP A 88 -0.19 7.53 -9.45
C ASP A 88 0.87 6.67 -8.72
N TYR A 89 0.44 5.56 -8.10
CA TYR A 89 1.29 4.57 -7.45
C TYR A 89 1.06 3.19 -8.04
N VAL A 90 2.14 2.48 -8.38
CA VAL A 90 2.12 1.07 -8.76
C VAL A 90 2.68 0.24 -7.61
N LYS A 91 1.89 -0.67 -7.04
CA LYS A 91 2.31 -1.54 -5.94
C LYS A 91 2.58 -2.96 -6.43
N ALA A 92 3.81 -3.43 -6.21
CA ALA A 92 4.26 -4.78 -6.55
C ALA A 92 4.30 -5.68 -5.31
N GLY A 93 3.47 -6.71 -5.26
CA GLY A 93 3.49 -7.73 -4.21
C GLY A 93 4.60 -8.75 -4.45
N LEU A 94 5.61 -8.77 -3.59
CA LEU A 94 6.83 -9.57 -3.76
C LEU A 94 6.66 -10.97 -3.12
N PHE A 95 5.71 -11.75 -3.64
CA PHE A 95 5.34 -13.06 -3.10
C PHE A 95 6.28 -14.19 -3.55
N GLY A 96 6.59 -14.26 -4.84
CA GLY A 96 7.32 -15.39 -5.44
C GLY A 96 8.83 -15.27 -5.40
N VAL A 97 9.39 -14.20 -4.83
CA VAL A 97 10.83 -13.97 -4.67
C VAL A 97 11.30 -14.43 -3.28
N LYS A 98 12.44 -15.13 -3.21
CA LYS A 98 12.92 -15.78 -1.99
C LYS A 98 14.17 -15.14 -1.38
N ASN A 99 14.92 -14.41 -2.18
CA ASN A 99 16.20 -13.82 -1.78
C ASN A 99 16.35 -12.39 -2.32
N ALA A 100 17.35 -11.68 -1.82
CA ALA A 100 17.57 -10.27 -2.15
C ALA A 100 17.88 -10.01 -3.63
N SER A 101 18.62 -10.90 -4.29
CA SER A 101 19.00 -10.76 -5.71
C SER A 101 17.80 -10.90 -6.64
N GLU A 102 16.95 -11.91 -6.40
CA GLU A 102 15.70 -12.08 -7.15
C GLU A 102 14.75 -10.89 -6.94
N THR A 103 14.60 -10.46 -5.69
CA THR A 103 13.76 -9.32 -5.33
C THR A 103 14.23 -8.04 -6.00
N LEU A 104 15.54 -7.76 -5.94
CA LEU A 104 16.15 -6.61 -6.56
C LEU A 104 15.96 -6.60 -8.08
N TYR A 105 16.18 -7.74 -8.73
CA TYR A 105 16.04 -7.85 -10.17
C TYR A 105 14.59 -7.62 -10.62
N LEU A 106 13.63 -8.34 -10.02
CA LEU A 106 12.21 -8.17 -10.34
C LEU A 106 11.75 -6.72 -10.12
N LEU A 107 12.05 -6.16 -8.95
CA LEU A 107 11.59 -4.82 -8.59
C LEU A 107 12.24 -3.74 -9.47
N ARG A 108 13.52 -3.91 -9.85
CA ARG A 108 14.21 -3.00 -10.77
C ARG A 108 13.55 -2.96 -12.14
N GLU A 109 13.14 -4.11 -12.68
CA GLU A 109 12.44 -4.15 -13.97
C GLU A 109 11.04 -3.53 -13.89
N VAL A 110 10.33 -3.69 -12.76
CA VAL A 110 9.07 -2.98 -12.49
C VAL A 110 9.32 -1.45 -12.44
N CYS A 111 10.34 -1.00 -11.70
CA CYS A 111 10.67 0.42 -11.60
C CYS A 111 11.02 1.03 -12.98
N LYS A 112 11.84 0.35 -13.78
CA LYS A 112 12.17 0.79 -15.15
C LYS A 112 10.91 0.95 -15.99
N ALA A 113 10.05 -0.08 -16.05
CA ALA A 113 8.84 -0.04 -16.86
C ALA A 113 7.92 1.15 -16.50
N VAL A 114 7.80 1.46 -15.21
CA VAL A 114 6.98 2.58 -14.74
C VAL A 114 7.66 3.93 -15.00
N LYS A 115 8.97 4.05 -14.68
CA LYS A 115 9.70 5.32 -14.77
C LYS A 115 10.02 5.72 -16.21
N ASP A 116 10.26 4.75 -17.09
CA ASP A 116 10.43 4.99 -18.54
C ASP A 116 9.13 5.52 -19.16
N PHE A 117 7.97 5.07 -18.69
CA PHE A 117 6.68 5.60 -19.12
C PHE A 117 6.40 7.00 -18.55
N ASN A 118 6.60 7.18 -17.23
CA ASN A 118 6.43 8.47 -16.56
C ASN A 118 7.25 8.52 -15.26
N PRO A 119 8.32 9.32 -15.20
CA PRO A 119 9.22 9.39 -14.05
C PRO A 119 8.54 9.92 -12.76
N ASN A 120 7.41 10.61 -12.88
CA ASN A 120 6.68 11.13 -11.72
C ASN A 120 5.81 10.08 -11.00
N LEU A 121 5.53 8.93 -11.64
CA LEU A 121 4.78 7.86 -11.01
C LEU A 121 5.64 7.17 -9.96
N LYS A 122 5.00 6.63 -8.92
CA LYS A 122 5.67 6.03 -7.80
C LYS A 122 5.53 4.51 -7.80
N VAL A 123 6.58 3.81 -7.41
CA VAL A 123 6.60 2.35 -7.25
C VAL A 123 6.75 2.01 -5.78
N ILE A 124 5.84 1.16 -5.28
CA ILE A 124 5.84 0.69 -3.89
C ILE A 124 6.10 -0.82 -3.86
N ALA A 125 7.15 -1.21 -3.14
CA ALA A 125 7.49 -2.61 -2.92
C ALA A 125 6.67 -3.18 -1.77
N GLY A 126 5.86 -4.22 -2.03
CA GLY A 126 5.00 -4.88 -1.05
C GLY A 126 5.60 -6.17 -0.54
N GLY A 127 5.86 -6.24 0.78
CA GLY A 127 6.28 -7.45 1.48
C GLY A 127 5.21 -7.98 2.43
N TYR A 128 5.45 -9.18 2.95
CA TYR A 128 4.47 -9.89 3.76
C TYR A 128 5.03 -10.27 5.12
N ALA A 129 4.27 -9.96 6.19
CA ALA A 129 4.67 -10.27 7.56
C ALA A 129 4.69 -11.79 7.84
N ASP A 130 3.83 -12.54 7.14
CA ASP A 130 3.75 -14.00 7.17
C ASP A 130 4.76 -14.68 6.22
N TYR A 131 5.84 -14.00 5.87
CA TYR A 131 6.86 -14.43 4.91
C TYR A 131 7.44 -15.84 5.20
N LYS A 132 7.55 -16.22 6.47
CA LYS A 132 8.03 -17.56 6.86
C LYS A 132 7.05 -18.64 6.45
N ASP A 133 5.74 -18.39 6.61
CA ASP A 133 4.67 -19.34 6.31
C ASP A 133 4.52 -19.55 4.79
N ILE A 134 4.80 -18.50 4.00
CA ILE A 134 4.61 -18.48 2.55
C ILE A 134 5.91 -18.66 1.74
N GLY A 135 7.06 -18.78 2.42
CA GLY A 135 8.36 -18.95 1.76
C GLY A 135 8.83 -17.76 0.93
N SER A 136 8.44 -16.52 1.31
CA SER A 136 8.82 -15.29 0.64
C SER A 136 10.02 -14.62 1.33
N ILE A 137 10.52 -13.53 0.76
CA ILE A 137 11.59 -12.73 1.38
C ILE A 137 11.13 -12.09 2.70
N ASN A 138 12.06 -11.99 3.66
CA ASN A 138 11.81 -11.23 4.89
C ASN A 138 11.56 -9.74 4.56
N PRO A 139 10.38 -9.17 4.90
CA PRO A 139 10.03 -7.80 4.56
C PRO A 139 10.93 -6.75 5.20
N LEU A 140 11.63 -7.07 6.30
CA LEU A 140 12.59 -6.15 6.93
C LEU A 140 13.82 -5.86 6.06
N LYS A 141 14.05 -6.64 4.99
CA LYS A 141 15.09 -6.37 3.99
C LYS A 141 14.63 -5.47 2.84
N LEU A 142 13.32 -5.22 2.75
CA LEU A 142 12.76 -4.48 1.60
C LEU A 142 13.20 -3.02 1.51
N PRO A 143 13.36 -2.24 2.59
CA PRO A 143 13.79 -0.85 2.44
C PRO A 143 15.08 -0.70 1.64
N GLU A 144 16.11 -1.48 1.94
CA GLU A 144 17.40 -1.42 1.22
C GLU A 144 17.27 -1.90 -0.24
N ILE A 145 16.50 -2.98 -0.46
CA ILE A 145 16.28 -3.53 -1.81
C ILE A 145 15.45 -2.56 -2.67
N ALA A 146 14.40 -1.98 -2.10
CA ALA A 146 13.54 -1.01 -2.77
C ALA A 146 14.32 0.23 -3.19
N TYR A 147 15.15 0.77 -2.29
CA TYR A 147 16.05 1.87 -2.61
C TYR A 147 17.01 1.53 -3.75
N ALA A 148 17.67 0.37 -3.68
CA ALA A 148 18.61 -0.09 -4.72
C ALA A 148 17.92 -0.39 -6.07
N ALA A 149 16.63 -0.71 -6.07
CA ALA A 149 15.83 -0.93 -7.27
C ALA A 149 15.30 0.38 -7.89
N GLY A 150 15.31 1.50 -7.15
CA GLY A 150 14.75 2.77 -7.58
C GLY A 150 13.25 2.92 -7.28
N ALA A 151 12.71 2.15 -6.34
CA ALA A 151 11.35 2.32 -5.83
C ALA A 151 11.23 3.55 -4.92
N ASP A 152 10.00 4.01 -4.71
CA ASP A 152 9.69 5.23 -3.95
C ASP A 152 9.18 4.93 -2.55
N GLY A 153 8.86 3.67 -2.25
CA GLY A 153 8.37 3.28 -0.93
C GLY A 153 8.24 1.78 -0.75
N VAL A 154 7.91 1.42 0.48
CA VAL A 154 7.69 0.05 0.90
C VAL A 154 6.39 -0.07 1.69
N ILE A 155 5.72 -1.21 1.58
CA ILE A 155 4.56 -1.56 2.39
C ILE A 155 4.72 -2.97 2.94
N VAL A 156 4.35 -3.18 4.19
CA VAL A 156 4.20 -4.51 4.75
C VAL A 156 2.72 -4.84 4.98
N ASP A 157 2.28 -5.99 4.49
CA ASP A 157 0.90 -6.52 4.63
C ASP A 157 0.96 -7.99 5.08
N ILE A 158 -0.18 -8.65 5.18
CA ILE A 158 -0.32 -10.09 5.43
C ILE A 158 -0.81 -10.74 4.12
N LYS A 159 -0.14 -11.80 3.66
CA LYS A 159 -0.53 -12.53 2.44
C LYS A 159 -1.75 -13.39 2.66
N VAL A 160 -1.72 -14.24 3.70
CA VAL A 160 -2.80 -15.18 4.01
C VAL A 160 -3.86 -14.46 4.84
N LYS A 161 -5.00 -14.20 4.20
CA LYS A 161 -6.18 -13.59 4.85
C LYS A 161 -7.13 -14.68 5.37
N GLY A 162 -8.08 -14.28 6.22
CA GLY A 162 -9.09 -15.20 6.79
C GLY A 162 -8.70 -15.82 8.13
N VAL A 163 -7.47 -15.72 8.57
CA VAL A 163 -7.04 -16.00 9.94
C VAL A 163 -7.15 -14.69 10.73
N LYS A 164 -7.67 -14.75 11.96
CA LYS A 164 -7.76 -13.58 12.85
C LYS A 164 -6.36 -13.22 13.39
N ARG A 165 -5.46 -12.81 12.49
CA ARG A 165 -4.12 -12.32 12.84
C ARG A 165 -3.98 -10.88 12.34
N LYS A 166 -3.47 -10.02 13.19
CA LYS A 166 -3.06 -8.66 12.84
C LYS A 166 -1.57 -8.63 12.50
N ILE A 167 -1.12 -7.57 11.86
CA ILE A 167 0.27 -7.41 11.41
C ILE A 167 1.28 -7.58 12.57
N TYR A 168 0.96 -7.08 13.75
CA TYR A 168 1.81 -7.13 14.93
C TYR A 168 1.82 -8.49 15.68
N ASP A 169 0.98 -9.46 15.26
CA ASP A 169 1.05 -10.85 15.70
C ASP A 169 2.16 -11.61 14.93
N LEU A 170 2.65 -11.06 13.84
CA LEU A 170 3.61 -11.67 12.91
C LEU A 170 4.97 -10.97 12.92
N LEU A 171 4.96 -9.64 12.99
CA LEU A 171 6.13 -8.80 13.21
C LEU A 171 5.88 -7.97 14.46
N ASN A 172 6.73 -8.08 15.46
CA ASN A 172 6.56 -7.32 16.69
C ASN A 172 6.70 -5.81 16.47
N VAL A 173 6.28 -5.02 17.45
CA VAL A 173 6.27 -3.55 17.37
C VAL A 173 7.64 -2.97 17.06
N ALA A 174 8.72 -3.54 17.60
CA ALA A 174 10.08 -3.07 17.35
C ALA A 174 10.53 -3.36 15.90
N GLU A 175 10.13 -4.50 15.33
CA GLU A 175 10.39 -4.85 13.94
C GLU A 175 9.63 -3.93 12.98
N LEU A 176 8.35 -3.66 13.25
CA LEU A 176 7.55 -2.72 12.46
C LEU A 176 8.11 -1.30 12.53
N LYS A 177 8.53 -0.85 13.70
CA LYS A 177 9.18 0.45 13.89
C LYS A 177 10.48 0.53 13.08
N LYS A 178 11.33 -0.49 13.20
CA LYS A 178 12.58 -0.57 12.42
C LYS A 178 12.32 -0.55 10.91
N PHE A 179 11.29 -1.24 10.42
CA PHE A 179 10.92 -1.22 9.00
C PHE A 179 10.61 0.20 8.50
N VAL A 180 9.85 0.98 9.27
CA VAL A 180 9.52 2.38 8.94
C VAL A 180 10.77 3.26 9.03
N GLU A 181 11.56 3.15 10.09
CA GLU A 181 12.80 3.92 10.28
C GLU A 181 13.83 3.65 9.16
N ASP A 182 14.00 2.39 8.75
CA ASP A 182 14.88 2.02 7.65
C ASP A 182 14.38 2.59 6.31
N ALA A 183 13.07 2.61 6.08
CA ALA A 183 12.48 3.27 4.91
C ALA A 183 12.78 4.77 4.91
N HIS A 184 12.54 5.45 6.02
CA HIS A 184 12.78 6.90 6.14
C HIS A 184 14.26 7.26 6.00
N ARG A 185 15.18 6.47 6.55
CA ARG A 185 16.63 6.67 6.40
C ARG A 185 17.07 6.67 4.93
N LEU A 186 16.33 5.97 4.08
CA LEU A 186 16.57 5.87 2.63
C LEU A 186 15.66 6.81 1.80
N ASN A 187 14.95 7.74 2.45
CA ASN A 187 13.97 8.64 1.83
C ASN A 187 12.83 7.89 1.10
N LEU A 188 12.44 6.72 1.59
CA LEU A 188 11.31 5.95 1.09
C LEU A 188 10.06 6.20 1.95
N THR A 189 8.89 6.16 1.32
CA THR A 189 7.61 6.09 2.03
C THR A 189 7.48 4.75 2.75
N GLY A 190 7.16 4.76 4.05
CA GLY A 190 6.90 3.58 4.86
C GLY A 190 5.40 3.38 5.12
N ALA A 191 4.82 2.28 4.63
CA ALA A 191 3.40 1.97 4.78
C ALA A 191 3.18 0.66 5.55
N ILE A 192 2.12 0.63 6.37
CA ILE A 192 1.71 -0.54 7.14
C ILE A 192 0.25 -0.88 6.81
N ALA A 193 0.00 -2.15 6.51
CA ALA A 193 -1.31 -2.75 6.34
C ALA A 193 -1.35 -4.12 7.05
N GLY A 194 -2.44 -4.86 6.97
CA GLY A 194 -2.51 -6.20 7.54
C GLY A 194 -3.53 -6.33 8.66
N SER A 195 -4.79 -6.45 8.29
CA SER A 195 -5.95 -6.67 9.18
C SER A 195 -6.09 -5.59 10.27
N LEU A 196 -5.80 -4.35 9.92
CA LEU A 196 -5.86 -3.21 10.83
C LEU A 196 -7.29 -2.68 10.96
N GLY A 197 -7.66 -2.33 12.20
CA GLY A 197 -8.88 -1.64 12.56
C GLY A 197 -8.62 -0.18 12.96
N LYS A 198 -9.69 0.56 13.28
CA LYS A 198 -9.60 1.94 13.73
C LYS A 198 -8.79 2.05 15.05
N GLU A 199 -8.93 1.07 15.91
CA GLU A 199 -8.22 0.96 17.19
C GLU A 199 -6.70 0.83 17.05
N ASP A 200 -6.22 0.43 15.85
CA ASP A 200 -4.79 0.24 15.59
C ASP A 200 -4.09 1.52 15.09
N ILE A 201 -4.86 2.57 14.74
CA ILE A 201 -4.31 3.83 14.22
C ILE A 201 -3.31 4.47 15.20
N PRO A 202 -3.56 4.54 16.53
CA PRO A 202 -2.58 5.10 17.46
C PRO A 202 -1.24 4.35 17.45
N LEU A 203 -1.28 3.02 17.37
CA LEU A 203 -0.06 2.22 17.27
C LEU A 203 0.69 2.55 15.96
N VAL A 204 0.02 2.45 14.80
CA VAL A 204 0.65 2.67 13.49
C VAL A 204 1.22 4.11 13.40
N TYR A 205 0.52 5.09 13.96
CA TYR A 205 1.02 6.47 14.07
C TYR A 205 2.28 6.56 14.93
N SER A 206 2.33 5.87 16.08
CA SER A 206 3.49 5.85 16.97
C SER A 206 4.74 5.19 16.35
N LEU A 207 4.56 4.32 15.37
CA LEU A 207 5.64 3.73 14.57
C LEU A 207 6.25 4.72 13.58
N GLY A 208 5.61 5.87 13.35
CA GLY A 208 6.02 6.88 12.38
C GLY A 208 5.63 6.53 10.93
N ALA A 209 4.73 5.58 10.70
CA ALA A 209 4.31 5.20 9.35
C ALA A 209 3.66 6.37 8.61
N ASP A 210 3.99 6.53 7.32
CA ASP A 210 3.41 7.57 6.46
C ASP A 210 2.00 7.21 6.00
N ILE A 211 1.72 5.89 5.85
CA ILE A 211 0.45 5.38 5.32
C ILE A 211 -0.03 4.19 6.13
N ILE A 212 -1.31 4.22 6.51
CA ILE A 212 -2.06 3.06 6.99
C ILE A 212 -2.99 2.56 5.90
N GLY A 213 -2.88 1.26 5.54
CA GLY A 213 -3.70 0.62 4.50
C GLY A 213 -4.80 -0.27 5.08
N VAL A 214 -6.06 -0.05 4.67
CA VAL A 214 -7.22 -0.79 5.17
C VAL A 214 -8.16 -1.25 4.06
N ARG A 215 -8.89 -2.36 4.30
CA ARG A 215 -10.03 -2.80 3.52
C ARG A 215 -11.13 -3.44 4.39
N GLY A 216 -10.89 -4.59 4.99
CA GLY A 216 -11.94 -5.36 5.69
C GLY A 216 -12.68 -4.53 6.73
N SER A 217 -11.96 -3.78 7.54
CA SER A 217 -12.50 -2.95 8.63
C SER A 217 -13.36 -1.76 8.19
N ILE A 218 -13.37 -1.43 6.90
CA ILE A 218 -14.16 -0.35 6.30
C ILE A 218 -15.23 -0.89 5.34
N CYS A 219 -15.37 -2.21 5.27
CA CYS A 219 -16.41 -2.88 4.48
C CYS A 219 -17.59 -3.30 5.38
N SER A 220 -18.79 -3.32 4.79
CA SER A 220 -19.99 -3.84 5.48
C SER A 220 -19.74 -5.25 6.01
N GLY A 221 -20.13 -5.49 7.27
CA GLY A 221 -19.93 -6.77 7.95
C GLY A 221 -18.47 -7.14 8.25
N GLY A 222 -17.50 -6.27 8.03
CA GLY A 222 -16.09 -6.58 8.19
C GLY A 222 -15.53 -7.54 7.14
N ASP A 223 -16.30 -7.83 6.08
CA ASP A 223 -15.94 -8.80 5.05
C ASP A 223 -15.21 -8.14 3.89
N ARG A 224 -13.92 -8.45 3.75
CA ARG A 224 -13.08 -7.90 2.68
C ARG A 224 -13.41 -8.42 1.28
N LEU A 225 -14.10 -9.54 1.16
CA LEU A 225 -14.41 -10.20 -0.12
C LEU A 225 -15.83 -9.85 -0.60
N ASN A 226 -16.82 -10.00 0.27
CA ASN A 226 -18.24 -9.86 -0.07
C ASN A 226 -18.83 -8.54 0.46
N GLY A 227 -18.20 -7.90 1.43
CA GLY A 227 -18.59 -6.58 1.93
C GLY A 227 -18.19 -5.46 1.00
N THR A 228 -18.93 -4.35 1.04
CA THR A 228 -18.65 -3.13 0.27
C THR A 228 -18.13 -2.01 1.16
N VAL A 229 -17.22 -1.20 0.65
CA VAL A 229 -16.69 -0.01 1.34
C VAL A 229 -17.83 0.95 1.68
N ARG A 230 -17.81 1.48 2.91
CA ARG A 230 -18.83 2.39 3.45
C ARG A 230 -18.21 3.72 3.85
N ALA A 231 -18.74 4.81 3.34
CA ALA A 231 -18.24 6.16 3.60
C ALA A 231 -18.21 6.50 5.10
N GLU A 232 -19.21 6.03 5.86
CA GLU A 232 -19.28 6.26 7.31
C GLU A 232 -18.10 5.63 8.03
N MET A 233 -17.77 4.38 7.66
CA MET A 233 -16.65 3.64 8.27
C MET A 233 -15.30 4.27 7.91
N VAL A 234 -15.13 4.71 6.66
CA VAL A 234 -13.94 5.46 6.25
C VAL A 234 -13.80 6.76 7.02
N ARG A 235 -14.91 7.50 7.21
CA ARG A 235 -14.93 8.75 7.98
C ARG A 235 -14.52 8.55 9.44
N GLU A 236 -14.88 7.43 10.04
CA GLU A 236 -14.44 7.11 11.40
C GLU A 236 -12.92 6.97 11.51
N PHE A 237 -12.26 6.33 10.52
CA PHE A 237 -10.80 6.25 10.45
C PHE A 237 -10.16 7.62 10.26
N VAL A 238 -10.70 8.44 9.35
CA VAL A 238 -10.22 9.81 9.12
C VAL A 238 -10.34 10.66 10.38
N ASN A 239 -11.45 10.57 11.10
CA ASN A 239 -11.66 11.30 12.34
C ASN A 239 -10.67 10.88 13.43
N GLU A 240 -10.36 9.58 13.54
CA GLU A 240 -9.36 9.09 14.49
C GLU A 240 -7.95 9.57 14.14
N ILE A 241 -7.59 9.59 12.85
CA ILE A 241 -6.33 10.18 12.39
C ILE A 241 -6.26 11.66 12.79
N ARG A 242 -7.31 12.45 12.49
CA ARG A 242 -7.35 13.88 12.85
C ARG A 242 -7.25 14.11 14.35
N ARG A 243 -7.88 13.27 15.15
CA ARG A 243 -7.81 13.35 16.62
C ARG A 243 -6.37 13.21 17.13
N LEU A 244 -5.55 12.40 16.47
CA LEU A 244 -4.14 12.17 16.85
C LEU A 244 -3.19 13.22 16.32
N THR A 245 -3.45 13.74 15.10
CA THR A 245 -2.53 14.64 14.39
C THR A 245 -2.89 16.12 14.54
N GLY A 246 -4.05 16.43 15.11
CA GLY A 246 -4.68 17.75 14.98
C GLY A 246 -5.13 17.97 13.52
N ASP A 247 -5.66 19.16 13.21
CA ASP A 247 -6.08 19.51 11.84
C ASP A 247 -4.89 19.75 10.86
N ASN A 248 -3.66 19.50 11.30
CA ASN A 248 -2.46 19.58 10.46
C ASN A 248 -2.41 18.38 9.50
N VAL A 249 -3.19 18.45 8.43
CA VAL A 249 -3.00 17.58 7.27
C VAL A 249 -1.67 17.97 6.62
N CYS A 250 -0.67 17.09 6.68
CA CYS A 250 0.58 17.32 5.99
C CYS A 250 0.32 17.57 4.50
N ALA A 251 0.56 18.79 4.05
CA ALA A 251 0.93 19.03 2.68
C ALA A 251 2.14 18.14 2.37
N ASN A 252 2.06 17.40 1.26
CA ASN A 252 3.07 16.44 0.79
C ASN A 252 4.49 16.85 1.19
N ARG A 253 5.22 15.96 1.92
CA ARG A 253 6.68 16.09 1.93
C ARG A 253 7.12 16.04 0.47
N PRO A 254 7.76 17.08 -0.07
CA PRO A 254 8.30 16.98 -1.41
C PRO A 254 9.33 15.85 -1.40
N PHE A 255 9.14 14.86 -2.28
CA PHE A 255 10.17 13.87 -2.57
C PHE A 255 11.31 14.61 -3.27
N THR A 256 12.29 15.07 -2.51
CA THR A 256 13.53 15.60 -3.09
C THR A 256 14.46 14.42 -3.29
N ARG A 257 14.62 14.00 -4.54
CA ARG A 257 15.83 13.36 -5.05
C ARG A 257 16.68 14.39 -5.71
#